data_f55c391e758e9aa1774c428cf03b9b89
#
_entry.id   f55c391e758e9aa1774c428cf03b9b89
#
_cell.length_a   1.000
_cell.length_b   1.000
_cell.length_c   1.000
_cell.angle_alpha   90.00
_cell.angle_beta   90.00
_cell.angle_gamma   90.00
#
_symmetry.space_group_name_H-M   'P 1'
#
loop_
_entity.id
_entity.type
_entity.pdbx_description
1 polymer ?
#
loop_
_entity_poly.entity_id
_entity_poly.type
_entity_poly.pdbx_seq_one_letter_code
_entity_poly.pdbx_strand_id
1 'polypeptide(L)'
;GALPVQLTELRSNVIGATLGQEAISTSIHAGFIGLVLVMLFMIIVYRLPGFAASLALIMYTGLELVLLQAFEVTLTLPGIAGIILSVGMAVDANVIIFTRMKEELGAGRTIEQAVKAGYSKALSAIIDGNVTTLIAAAVLYLRGSGTVKGFATTLAIGIVISLITALFVTRALLACFISFGCTKPALYGVRKDVKVLDFIKFRKIAYTISAVIIIAGFAFMGMNKASMGNLFNYDLDFQGGSSTNVTFNEDMSLEEIDAKVAPIFKNITGGTASVQ
;
A
#
# COMPACT_ATOMS: atom_id res chain seq x y z
N GLY A 1 15.41 -26.75 34.06
CA GLY A 1 14.62 -26.67 35.28
C GLY A 1 13.13 -26.71 34.95
N ALA A 2 12.36 -27.47 35.71
CA ALA A 2 10.91 -27.52 35.52
C ALA A 2 10.26 -26.17 35.92
N LEU A 3 9.39 -25.64 35.09
CA LEU A 3 8.63 -24.45 35.43
C LEU A 3 7.61 -24.77 36.51
N PRO A 4 7.40 -23.87 37.50
CA PRO A 4 6.50 -24.13 38.65
C PRO A 4 5.02 -24.05 38.28
N VAL A 5 4.68 -23.73 37.03
CA VAL A 5 3.31 -23.62 36.52
C VAL A 5 3.16 -24.38 35.20
N GLN A 6 1.99 -24.92 34.97
CA GLN A 6 1.65 -25.60 33.71
C GLN A 6 1.41 -24.53 32.63
N LEU A 7 2.23 -24.55 31.58
CA LEU A 7 2.08 -23.64 30.43
C LEU A 7 1.26 -24.35 29.36
N THR A 8 0.27 -23.65 28.83
CA THR A 8 -0.44 -24.07 27.62
C THR A 8 0.09 -23.26 26.45
N GLU A 9 0.49 -23.95 25.37
CA GLU A 9 0.93 -23.28 24.15
C GLU A 9 -0.27 -22.62 23.48
N LEU A 10 -0.24 -21.27 23.34
CA LEU A 10 -1.30 -20.51 22.70
C LEU A 10 -1.04 -20.32 21.21
N ARG A 11 0.22 -20.24 20.81
CA ARG A 11 0.64 -20.04 19.41
C ARG A 11 2.08 -20.47 19.23
N SER A 12 2.35 -21.25 18.18
CA SER A 12 3.69 -21.58 17.72
C SER A 12 3.80 -21.31 16.24
N ASN A 13 4.80 -20.53 15.82
CA ASN A 13 5.11 -20.28 14.42
C ASN A 13 6.56 -20.71 14.18
N VAL A 14 6.77 -21.67 13.31
CA VAL A 14 8.09 -22.11 12.87
C VAL A 14 8.30 -21.68 11.44
N ILE A 15 9.24 -20.75 11.20
CA ILE A 15 9.57 -20.26 9.85
C ILE A 15 11.03 -20.68 9.58
N GLY A 16 11.23 -21.43 8.49
CA GLY A 16 12.57 -21.79 8.04
C GLY A 16 13.37 -20.56 7.58
N ALA A 17 14.68 -20.54 7.84
CA ALA A 17 15.56 -19.44 7.49
C ALA A 17 15.56 -19.11 5.98
N THR A 18 15.45 -20.13 5.13
CA THR A 18 15.37 -19.99 3.67
C THR A 18 14.12 -19.25 3.22
N LEU A 19 12.95 -19.60 3.77
CA LEU A 19 11.67 -18.93 3.46
C LEU A 19 11.68 -17.46 3.90
N GLY A 20 12.26 -17.16 5.06
CA GLY A 20 12.40 -15.78 5.52
C GLY A 20 13.29 -14.94 4.61
N GLN A 21 14.41 -15.49 4.15
CA GLN A 21 15.33 -14.79 3.26
C GLN A 21 14.74 -14.57 1.86
N GLU A 22 14.02 -15.54 1.33
CA GLU A 22 13.32 -15.43 0.05
C GLU A 22 12.23 -14.37 0.11
N ALA A 23 11.41 -14.34 1.17
CA ALA A 23 10.37 -13.35 1.36
C ALA A 23 10.94 -11.92 1.44
N ILE A 24 12.07 -11.72 2.14
CA ILE A 24 12.77 -10.42 2.22
C ILE A 24 13.28 -10.02 0.83
N SER A 25 13.97 -10.91 0.12
CA SER A 25 14.52 -10.64 -1.21
C SER A 25 13.41 -10.25 -2.20
N THR A 26 12.34 -11.03 -2.26
CA THR A 26 11.19 -10.76 -3.13
C THR A 26 10.52 -9.43 -2.79
N SER A 27 10.36 -9.11 -1.51
CA SER A 27 9.76 -7.86 -1.06
C SER A 27 10.62 -6.65 -1.41
N ILE A 28 11.95 -6.73 -1.28
CA ILE A 28 12.88 -5.65 -1.68
C ILE A 28 12.79 -5.41 -3.19
N HIS A 29 12.79 -6.47 -4.00
CA HIS A 29 12.64 -6.34 -5.45
C HIS A 29 11.30 -5.70 -5.83
N ALA A 30 10.20 -6.14 -5.23
CA ALA A 30 8.89 -5.57 -5.45
C ALA A 30 8.84 -4.08 -5.05
N GLY A 31 9.41 -3.72 -3.90
CA GLY A 31 9.51 -2.34 -3.43
C GLY A 31 10.31 -1.45 -4.39
N PHE A 32 11.44 -1.95 -4.89
CA PHE A 32 12.26 -1.21 -5.86
C PHE A 32 11.53 -1.01 -7.19
N ILE A 33 10.87 -2.03 -7.71
CA ILE A 33 10.06 -1.91 -8.93
C ILE A 33 8.93 -0.90 -8.71
N GLY A 34 8.23 -0.98 -7.59
CA GLY A 34 7.17 -0.03 -7.23
C GLY A 34 7.67 1.41 -7.17
N LEU A 35 8.82 1.65 -6.51
CA LEU A 35 9.46 2.95 -6.43
C LEU A 35 9.76 3.53 -7.83
N VAL A 36 10.38 2.73 -8.71
CA VAL A 36 10.73 3.14 -10.08
C VAL A 36 9.46 3.46 -10.89
N LEU A 37 8.42 2.64 -10.79
CA LEU A 37 7.16 2.86 -11.50
C LEU A 37 6.48 4.16 -11.05
N VAL A 38 6.47 4.43 -9.74
CA VAL A 38 5.91 5.67 -9.18
C VAL A 38 6.70 6.89 -9.65
N MET A 39 8.04 6.84 -9.62
CA MET A 39 8.88 7.94 -10.12
C MET A 39 8.64 8.20 -11.61
N LEU A 40 8.59 7.15 -12.43
CA LEU A 40 8.27 7.25 -13.85
C LEU A 40 6.91 7.89 -14.10
N PHE A 41 5.88 7.43 -13.40
CA PHE A 41 4.54 8.00 -13.47
C PHE A 41 4.57 9.51 -13.14
N MET A 42 5.22 9.89 -12.05
CA MET A 42 5.32 11.29 -11.63
C MET A 42 6.02 12.16 -12.68
N ILE A 43 7.12 11.70 -13.25
CA ILE A 43 7.86 12.44 -14.28
C ILE A 43 7.04 12.58 -15.57
N ILE A 44 6.38 11.53 -16.02
CA ILE A 44 5.56 11.55 -17.25
C ILE A 44 4.36 12.48 -17.08
N VAL A 45 3.64 12.38 -15.97
CA VAL A 45 2.38 13.12 -15.76
C VAL A 45 2.62 14.55 -15.34
N TYR A 46 3.58 14.78 -14.43
CA TYR A 46 3.81 16.10 -13.81
C TYR A 46 5.08 16.79 -14.31
N ARG A 47 5.91 16.14 -15.14
CA ARG A 47 7.13 16.69 -15.75
C ARG A 47 8.11 17.20 -14.68
N LEU A 48 8.46 18.50 -14.71
CA LEU A 48 9.42 19.09 -13.77
C LEU A 48 8.99 18.99 -12.30
N PRO A 49 7.75 19.32 -11.90
CA PRO A 49 7.27 19.01 -10.55
C PRO A 49 7.35 17.53 -10.19
N GLY A 50 7.05 16.66 -11.15
CA GLY A 50 7.18 15.20 -10.97
C GLY A 50 8.62 14.76 -10.73
N PHE A 51 9.58 15.38 -11.42
CA PHE A 51 11.01 15.15 -11.17
C PHE A 51 11.42 15.62 -9.76
N ALA A 52 10.95 16.79 -9.31
CA ALA A 52 11.16 17.25 -7.94
C ALA A 52 10.58 16.27 -6.91
N ALA A 53 9.36 15.79 -7.14
CA ALA A 53 8.74 14.79 -6.25
C ALA A 53 9.48 13.46 -6.27
N SER A 54 10.04 13.04 -7.40
CA SER A 54 10.85 11.82 -7.50
C SER A 54 12.15 11.92 -6.68
N LEU A 55 12.81 13.07 -6.70
CA LEU A 55 13.96 13.33 -5.82
C LEU A 55 13.56 13.32 -4.33
N ALA A 56 12.44 13.96 -4.00
CA ALA A 56 11.91 13.96 -2.65
C ALA A 56 11.51 12.54 -2.19
N LEU A 57 11.03 11.69 -3.10
CA LEU A 57 10.68 10.30 -2.82
C LEU A 57 11.93 9.44 -2.51
N ILE A 58 13.04 9.67 -3.18
CA ILE A 58 14.31 9.02 -2.86
C ILE A 58 14.77 9.42 -1.45
N MET A 59 14.69 10.72 -1.13
CA MET A 59 15.02 11.22 0.21
C MET A 59 14.06 10.65 1.28
N TYR A 60 12.77 10.58 0.96
CA TYR A 60 11.74 9.97 1.79
C TYR A 60 12.11 8.52 2.14
N THR A 61 12.38 7.69 1.13
CA THR A 61 12.72 6.28 1.31
C THR A 61 13.99 6.11 2.17
N GLY A 62 15.01 6.93 1.92
CA GLY A 62 16.22 6.91 2.75
C GLY A 62 15.96 7.31 4.20
N LEU A 63 15.17 8.36 4.42
CA LEU A 63 14.81 8.83 5.76
C LEU A 63 13.93 7.83 6.50
N GLU A 64 12.99 7.17 5.81
CA GLU A 64 12.15 6.13 6.38
C GLU A 64 13.00 4.96 6.91
N LEU A 65 13.94 4.45 6.10
CA LEU A 65 14.83 3.37 6.51
C LEU A 65 15.72 3.77 7.71
N VAL A 66 16.25 5.00 7.72
CA VAL A 66 17.05 5.53 8.84
C VAL A 66 16.21 5.61 10.13
N LEU A 67 14.98 6.09 10.05
CA LEU A 67 14.10 6.21 11.22
C LEU A 67 13.63 4.84 11.72
N LEU A 68 13.33 3.90 10.85
CA LEU A 68 13.00 2.53 11.24
C LEU A 68 14.16 1.88 12.01
N GLN A 69 15.40 2.10 11.57
CA GLN A 69 16.59 1.63 12.27
C GLN A 69 16.81 2.38 13.60
N ALA A 70 16.64 3.70 13.62
CA ALA A 70 16.84 4.52 14.82
C ALA A 70 15.84 4.21 15.94
N PHE A 71 14.60 3.83 15.58
CA PHE A 71 13.57 3.40 16.53
C PHE A 71 13.57 1.90 16.81
N GLU A 72 14.57 1.16 16.30
CA GLU A 72 14.70 -0.29 16.48
C GLU A 72 13.42 -1.06 16.12
N VAL A 73 12.73 -0.62 15.07
CA VAL A 73 11.47 -1.22 14.64
C VAL A 73 11.72 -2.62 14.07
N THR A 74 11.11 -3.63 14.70
CA THR A 74 11.18 -4.99 14.19
C THR A 74 10.40 -5.10 12.87
N LEU A 75 11.14 -5.39 11.78
CA LEU A 75 10.52 -5.58 10.46
C LEU A 75 9.84 -6.94 10.40
N THR A 76 8.53 -6.91 10.18
CA THR A 76 7.69 -8.08 9.90
C THR A 76 7.31 -8.09 8.42
N LEU A 77 6.87 -9.22 7.85
CA LEU A 77 6.40 -9.26 6.46
C LEU A 77 5.30 -8.23 6.18
N PRO A 78 4.24 -8.11 7.01
CA PRO A 78 3.28 -7.00 6.87
C PRO A 78 3.94 -5.63 7.07
N GLY A 79 4.97 -5.51 7.91
CA GLY A 79 5.71 -4.27 8.08
C GLY A 79 6.43 -3.82 6.80
N ILE A 80 7.04 -4.75 6.07
CA ILE A 80 7.64 -4.46 4.76
C ILE A 80 6.55 -4.04 3.75
N ALA A 81 5.40 -4.72 3.75
CA ALA A 81 4.26 -4.30 2.94
C ALA A 81 3.79 -2.88 3.30
N GLY A 82 3.85 -2.50 4.59
CA GLY A 82 3.58 -1.15 5.06
C GLY A 82 4.53 -0.11 4.48
N ILE A 83 5.84 -0.41 4.41
CA ILE A 83 6.84 0.45 3.77
C ILE A 83 6.54 0.63 2.28
N ILE A 84 6.25 -0.44 1.55
CA ILE A 84 5.94 -0.38 0.13
C ILE A 84 4.66 0.45 -0.11
N LEU A 85 3.65 0.28 0.73
CA LEU A 85 2.41 1.05 0.67
C LEU A 85 2.67 2.54 0.97
N SER A 86 3.50 2.84 1.97
CA SER A 86 3.81 4.21 2.37
C SER A 86 4.57 4.98 1.28
N VAL A 87 5.44 4.30 0.50
CA VAL A 87 6.08 4.87 -0.71
C VAL A 87 5.04 5.35 -1.72
N GLY A 88 3.98 4.55 -1.97
CA GLY A 88 2.87 4.97 -2.83
C GLY A 88 2.14 6.20 -2.29
N MET A 89 1.83 6.21 -0.99
CA MET A 89 1.16 7.34 -0.34
C MET A 89 2.03 8.59 -0.21
N ALA A 90 3.36 8.46 -0.20
CA ALA A 90 4.28 9.59 -0.09
C ALA A 90 4.18 10.56 -1.27
N VAL A 91 3.69 10.12 -2.44
CA VAL A 91 3.47 10.97 -3.60
C VAL A 91 2.08 11.58 -3.67
N ASP A 92 1.10 11.05 -2.93
CA ASP A 92 -0.30 11.51 -3.00
C ASP A 92 -0.44 12.99 -2.64
N ALA A 93 0.25 13.46 -1.61
CA ALA A 93 0.29 14.87 -1.25
C ALA A 93 0.81 15.73 -2.41
N ASN A 94 1.88 15.28 -3.08
CA ASN A 94 2.46 15.96 -4.23
C ASN A 94 1.49 15.98 -5.43
N VAL A 95 0.76 14.90 -5.67
CA VAL A 95 -0.26 14.80 -6.72
C VAL A 95 -1.35 15.84 -6.51
N ILE A 96 -1.87 15.98 -5.29
CA ILE A 96 -2.91 16.97 -4.95
C ILE A 96 -2.36 18.39 -5.15
N ILE A 97 -1.16 18.69 -4.64
CA ILE A 97 -0.51 20.00 -4.79
C ILE A 97 -0.31 20.35 -6.27
N PHE A 98 0.25 19.41 -7.06
CA PHE A 98 0.56 19.67 -8.47
C PHE A 98 -0.70 19.79 -9.34
N THR A 99 -1.77 19.09 -8.98
CA THR A 99 -3.06 19.25 -9.66
C THR A 99 -3.61 20.64 -9.43
N ARG A 100 -3.61 21.13 -8.18
CA ARG A 100 -4.00 22.51 -7.86
C ARG A 100 -3.10 23.55 -8.53
N MET A 101 -1.79 23.29 -8.55
CA MET A 101 -0.85 24.16 -9.24
C MET A 101 -1.14 24.24 -10.77
N LYS A 102 -1.48 23.12 -11.42
CA LYS A 102 -1.87 23.10 -12.84
C LYS A 102 -3.15 23.88 -13.10
N GLU A 103 -4.13 23.79 -12.20
CA GLU A 103 -5.38 24.57 -12.28
C GLU A 103 -5.08 26.08 -12.23
N GLU A 104 -4.24 26.51 -11.30
CA GLU A 104 -3.84 27.91 -11.16
C GLU A 104 -3.03 28.44 -12.36
N LEU A 105 -2.15 27.61 -12.92
CA LEU A 105 -1.42 27.93 -14.15
C LEU A 105 -2.36 28.03 -15.35
N GLY A 106 -3.37 27.15 -15.43
CA GLY A 106 -4.43 27.20 -16.44
C GLY A 106 -5.26 28.48 -16.36
N ALA A 107 -5.44 29.04 -15.15
CA ALA A 107 -6.07 30.32 -14.90
C ALA A 107 -5.19 31.55 -15.21
N GLY A 108 -3.98 31.34 -15.74
CA GLY A 108 -3.07 32.43 -16.18
C GLY A 108 -2.18 33.01 -15.09
N ARG A 109 -2.05 32.36 -13.92
CA ARG A 109 -1.12 32.80 -12.86
C ARG A 109 0.32 32.51 -13.22
N THR A 110 1.25 33.28 -12.64
CA THR A 110 2.68 32.99 -12.74
C THR A 110 3.01 31.68 -11.99
N ILE A 111 4.14 31.06 -12.33
CA ILE A 111 4.55 29.78 -11.72
C ILE A 111 4.72 29.92 -10.22
N GLU A 112 5.35 30.99 -9.74
CA GLU A 112 5.52 31.23 -8.31
C GLU A 112 4.18 31.36 -7.56
N GLN A 113 3.23 32.11 -8.16
CA GLN A 113 1.89 32.28 -7.61
C GLN A 113 1.12 30.95 -7.62
N ALA A 114 1.25 30.18 -8.69
CA ALA A 114 0.60 28.88 -8.82
C ALA A 114 1.15 27.86 -7.82
N VAL A 115 2.46 27.82 -7.59
CA VAL A 115 3.09 26.99 -6.55
C VAL A 115 2.56 27.39 -5.18
N LYS A 116 2.63 28.69 -4.82
CA LYS A 116 2.13 29.17 -3.52
C LYS A 116 0.65 28.84 -3.31
N ALA A 117 -0.18 29.06 -4.32
CA ALA A 117 -1.62 28.77 -4.26
C ALA A 117 -1.89 27.26 -4.20
N GLY A 118 -1.16 26.43 -4.95
CA GLY A 118 -1.26 24.98 -4.94
C GLY A 118 -1.02 24.40 -3.55
N TYR A 119 0.07 24.79 -2.90
CA TYR A 119 0.38 24.38 -1.53
C TYR A 119 -0.68 24.84 -0.53
N SER A 120 -1.08 26.12 -0.59
CA SER A 120 -2.07 26.68 0.35
C SER A 120 -3.45 26.01 0.22
N LYS A 121 -3.91 25.75 -1.01
CA LYS A 121 -5.24 25.15 -1.26
C LYS A 121 -5.26 23.64 -1.00
N ALA A 122 -4.14 22.96 -1.17
CA ALA A 122 -4.03 21.53 -0.96
C ALA A 122 -3.85 21.13 0.51
N LEU A 123 -3.33 22.05 1.34
CA LEU A 123 -2.87 21.75 2.70
C LEU A 123 -3.92 21.09 3.57
N SER A 124 -5.15 21.62 3.60
CA SER A 124 -6.24 21.04 4.42
C SER A 124 -6.54 19.60 3.99
N ALA A 125 -6.73 19.36 2.68
CA ALA A 125 -7.04 18.03 2.19
C ALA A 125 -5.91 17.00 2.47
N ILE A 126 -4.66 17.45 2.40
CA ILE A 126 -3.49 16.61 2.69
C ILE A 126 -3.46 16.25 4.18
N ILE A 127 -3.65 17.22 5.06
CA ILE A 127 -3.64 16.98 6.51
C ILE A 127 -4.82 16.07 6.88
N ASP A 128 -6.03 16.36 6.42
CA ASP A 128 -7.23 15.60 6.75
C ASP A 128 -7.10 14.13 6.32
N GLY A 129 -6.61 13.87 5.10
CA GLY A 129 -6.39 12.52 4.59
C GLY A 129 -5.33 11.73 5.37
N ASN A 130 -4.23 12.38 5.73
CA ASN A 130 -3.15 11.73 6.48
C ASN A 130 -3.51 11.52 7.96
N VAL A 131 -4.24 12.45 8.58
CA VAL A 131 -4.73 12.30 9.97
C VAL A 131 -5.68 11.10 10.08
N THR A 132 -6.60 10.92 9.13
CA THR A 132 -7.49 9.74 9.11
C THR A 132 -6.70 8.44 9.02
N THR A 133 -5.67 8.38 8.21
CA THR A 133 -4.82 7.19 8.08
C THR A 133 -3.96 6.96 9.33
N LEU A 134 -3.47 8.03 9.96
CA LEU A 134 -2.75 7.94 11.25
C LEU A 134 -3.65 7.42 12.38
N ILE A 135 -4.92 7.83 12.42
CA ILE A 135 -5.91 7.30 13.37
C ILE A 135 -6.08 5.78 13.15
N ALA A 136 -6.23 5.34 11.90
CA ALA A 136 -6.33 3.91 11.59
C ALA A 136 -5.06 3.15 12.00
N ALA A 137 -3.88 3.69 11.72
CA ALA A 137 -2.60 3.11 12.16
C ALA A 137 -2.50 3.04 13.68
N ALA A 138 -2.93 4.07 14.41
CA ALA A 138 -2.95 4.09 15.87
C ALA A 138 -3.88 3.00 16.44
N VAL A 139 -5.08 2.82 15.89
CA VAL A 139 -6.01 1.77 16.29
C VAL A 139 -5.40 0.38 16.03
N LEU A 140 -4.78 0.17 14.86
CA LEU A 140 -4.09 -1.07 14.53
C LEU A 140 -2.91 -1.35 15.48
N TYR A 141 -2.17 -0.33 15.87
CA TYR A 141 -1.09 -0.46 16.84
C TYR A 141 -1.59 -0.84 18.25
N LEU A 142 -2.66 -0.19 18.71
CA LEU A 142 -3.22 -0.41 20.05
C LEU A 142 -3.95 -1.75 20.19
N ARG A 143 -4.66 -2.17 19.14
CA ARG A 143 -5.51 -3.38 19.16
C ARG A 143 -4.93 -4.55 18.42
N GLY A 144 -3.98 -4.33 17.51
CA GLY A 144 -3.34 -5.37 16.74
C GLY A 144 -2.42 -6.26 17.58
N SER A 145 -2.16 -7.46 17.09
CA SER A 145 -1.23 -8.43 17.67
C SER A 145 0.01 -8.57 16.78
N GLY A 146 1.16 -8.88 17.37
CA GLY A 146 2.38 -9.32 16.69
C GLY A 146 2.71 -8.56 15.39
N THR A 147 2.52 -9.25 14.27
CA THR A 147 2.85 -8.75 12.93
C THR A 147 2.06 -7.52 12.48
N VAL A 148 0.79 -7.38 12.95
CA VAL A 148 -0.05 -6.22 12.62
C VAL A 148 0.47 -4.94 13.26
N LYS A 149 1.08 -5.02 14.46
CA LYS A 149 1.73 -3.86 15.09
C LYS A 149 2.92 -3.37 14.27
N GLY A 150 3.71 -4.29 13.72
CA GLY A 150 4.82 -3.94 12.82
C GLY A 150 4.34 -3.14 11.61
N PHE A 151 3.28 -3.62 10.94
CA PHE A 151 2.63 -2.88 9.84
C PHE A 151 2.17 -1.49 10.26
N ALA A 152 1.45 -1.38 11.38
CA ALA A 152 0.94 -0.12 11.87
C ALA A 152 2.05 0.90 12.19
N THR A 153 3.17 0.43 12.75
CA THR A 153 4.32 1.28 13.08
C THR A 153 5.01 1.81 11.83
N THR A 154 5.32 0.93 10.87
CA THR A 154 5.96 1.35 9.60
C THR A 154 5.07 2.32 8.84
N LEU A 155 3.76 2.03 8.76
CA LEU A 155 2.80 2.91 8.13
C LEU A 155 2.74 4.30 8.79
N ALA A 156 2.67 4.36 10.12
CA ALA A 156 2.60 5.63 10.85
C ALA A 156 3.86 6.48 10.64
N ILE A 157 5.04 5.87 10.73
CA ILE A 157 6.33 6.54 10.48
C ILE A 157 6.36 7.05 9.04
N GLY A 158 6.01 6.21 8.06
CA GLY A 158 5.97 6.58 6.65
C GLY A 158 5.06 7.78 6.38
N ILE A 159 3.86 7.83 6.96
CA ILE A 159 2.93 8.96 6.79
C ILE A 159 3.52 10.25 7.35
N VAL A 160 4.13 10.24 8.53
CA VAL A 160 4.72 11.45 9.11
C VAL A 160 5.86 11.97 8.25
N ILE A 161 6.75 11.07 7.78
CA ILE A 161 7.86 11.45 6.90
C ILE A 161 7.33 11.98 5.55
N SER A 162 6.30 11.35 5.00
CA SER A 162 5.71 11.75 3.73
C SER A 162 5.16 13.19 3.77
N LEU A 163 4.51 13.56 4.88
CA LEU A 163 4.06 14.94 5.09
C LEU A 163 5.22 15.93 5.12
N ILE A 164 6.30 15.60 5.84
CA ILE A 164 7.49 16.44 5.92
C ILE A 164 8.13 16.58 4.54
N THR A 165 8.33 15.50 3.82
CA THR A 165 8.98 15.52 2.51
C THR A 165 8.14 16.22 1.45
N ALA A 166 6.83 16.00 1.43
CA ALA A 166 5.94 16.66 0.47
C ALA A 166 5.82 18.17 0.72
N LEU A 167 5.66 18.60 1.98
CA LEU A 167 5.41 20.00 2.30
C LEU A 167 6.68 20.85 2.33
N PHE A 168 7.81 20.28 2.74
CA PHE A 168 9.07 21.04 2.89
C PHE A 168 10.07 20.70 1.79
N VAL A 169 10.43 19.42 1.60
CA VAL A 169 11.49 19.04 0.66
C VAL A 169 11.07 19.29 -0.78
N THR A 170 9.91 18.82 -1.19
CA THR A 170 9.43 19.04 -2.57
C THR A 170 9.24 20.50 -2.86
N ARG A 171 8.75 21.28 -1.89
CA ARG A 171 8.59 22.73 -2.04
C ARG A 171 9.94 23.43 -2.21
N ALA A 172 10.95 23.06 -1.42
CA ALA A 172 12.29 23.60 -1.53
C ALA A 172 12.93 23.27 -2.88
N LEU A 173 12.80 22.03 -3.35
CA LEU A 173 13.29 21.61 -4.67
C LEU A 173 12.62 22.40 -5.81
N LEU A 174 11.29 22.60 -5.73
CA LEU A 174 10.59 23.44 -6.72
C LEU A 174 11.07 24.89 -6.70
N ALA A 175 11.29 25.47 -5.52
CA ALA A 175 11.84 26.82 -5.39
C ALA A 175 13.26 26.91 -6.01
N CYS A 176 14.11 25.90 -5.79
CA CYS A 176 15.41 25.80 -6.43
C CYS A 176 15.31 25.77 -7.96
N PHE A 177 14.43 24.94 -8.53
CA PHE A 177 14.25 24.85 -9.97
C PHE A 177 13.74 26.18 -10.58
N ILE A 178 12.85 26.86 -9.88
CA ILE A 178 12.38 28.20 -10.30
C ILE A 178 13.54 29.21 -10.29
N SER A 179 14.36 29.20 -9.24
CA SER A 179 15.55 30.08 -9.15
C SER A 179 16.58 29.80 -10.22
N PHE A 180 16.70 28.57 -10.71
CA PHE A 180 17.54 28.22 -11.88
C PHE A 180 16.93 28.60 -13.22
N GLY A 181 15.80 29.33 -13.24
CA GLY A 181 15.17 29.82 -14.46
C GLY A 181 14.24 28.84 -15.17
N CYS A 182 13.83 27.74 -14.50
CA CYS A 182 12.86 26.80 -15.06
C CYS A 182 11.42 27.35 -14.96
N THR A 183 11.15 28.49 -15.62
CA THR A 183 9.87 29.22 -15.52
C THR A 183 8.96 29.03 -16.74
N LYS A 184 9.23 28.08 -17.63
CA LYS A 184 8.37 27.82 -18.80
C LYS A 184 7.13 27.00 -18.39
N PRO A 185 5.87 27.48 -18.63
CA PRO A 185 4.65 26.76 -18.28
C PRO A 185 4.56 25.35 -18.88
N ALA A 186 5.17 25.14 -20.05
CA ALA A 186 5.22 23.83 -20.70
C ALA A 186 5.94 22.77 -19.86
N LEU A 187 6.89 23.13 -18.99
CA LEU A 187 7.60 22.22 -18.10
C LEU A 187 6.71 21.72 -16.94
N TYR A 188 5.62 22.41 -16.65
CA TYR A 188 4.68 22.11 -15.57
C TYR A 188 3.45 21.34 -16.04
N GLY A 189 3.40 20.94 -17.32
CA GLY A 189 2.35 20.07 -17.84
C GLY A 189 0.97 20.71 -17.89
N VAL A 190 0.90 22.02 -18.15
CA VAL A 190 -0.37 22.73 -18.32
C VAL A 190 -1.10 22.18 -19.54
N ARG A 191 -2.30 21.67 -19.36
CA ARG A 191 -3.20 21.27 -20.46
C ARG A 191 -4.00 22.48 -20.89
N LYS A 192 -3.90 22.82 -22.18
CA LYS A 192 -4.88 23.69 -22.86
C LYS A 192 -6.08 22.79 -23.18
N ASP A 193 -7.26 23.23 -22.80
CA ASP A 193 -8.57 22.62 -23.14
C ASP A 193 -8.80 21.16 -22.70
N VAL A 194 -9.45 20.99 -21.58
CA VAL A 194 -10.04 19.70 -21.18
C VAL A 194 -11.46 19.63 -21.73
N LYS A 195 -11.74 18.64 -22.59
CA LYS A 195 -13.13 18.32 -22.96
C LYS A 195 -13.93 18.03 -21.72
N VAL A 196 -14.95 18.82 -21.44
CA VAL A 196 -15.85 18.60 -20.34
C VAL A 196 -16.73 17.39 -20.67
N LEU A 197 -16.56 16.30 -19.94
CA LEU A 197 -17.42 15.12 -20.04
C LEU A 197 -18.64 15.34 -19.14
N ASP A 198 -19.84 15.22 -19.71
CA ASP A 198 -21.09 15.30 -18.96
C ASP A 198 -21.38 13.98 -18.25
N PHE A 199 -20.81 13.80 -17.04
CA PHE A 199 -21.01 12.61 -16.21
C PHE A 199 -22.47 12.46 -15.74
N ILE A 200 -23.22 13.56 -15.63
CA ILE A 200 -24.61 13.55 -15.14
C ILE A 200 -25.49 12.79 -16.12
N LYS A 201 -25.20 12.85 -17.42
CA LYS A 201 -25.92 12.11 -18.46
C LYS A 201 -25.88 10.60 -18.25
N PHE A 202 -24.77 10.08 -17.73
CA PHE A 202 -24.54 8.64 -17.51
C PHE A 202 -24.96 8.14 -16.13
N ARG A 203 -25.55 9.01 -15.27
CA ARG A 203 -25.87 8.67 -13.86
C ARG A 203 -26.73 7.41 -13.71
N LYS A 204 -27.74 7.20 -14.59
CA LYS A 204 -28.63 6.02 -14.53
C LYS A 204 -27.86 4.72 -14.80
N ILE A 205 -26.95 4.74 -15.78
CA ILE A 205 -26.11 3.60 -16.13
C ILE A 205 -25.14 3.30 -14.98
N ALA A 206 -24.50 4.33 -14.41
CA ALA A 206 -23.59 4.19 -13.28
C ALA A 206 -24.30 3.58 -12.06
N TYR A 207 -25.51 4.05 -11.70
CA TYR A 207 -26.28 3.48 -10.59
C TYR A 207 -26.69 2.03 -10.85
N THR A 208 -27.09 1.69 -12.08
CA THR A 208 -27.44 0.31 -12.43
C THR A 208 -26.23 -0.62 -12.32
N ILE A 209 -25.08 -0.22 -12.84
CA ILE A 209 -23.85 -1.01 -12.75
C ILE A 209 -23.44 -1.21 -11.28
N SER A 210 -23.46 -0.14 -10.47
CA SER A 210 -23.14 -0.24 -9.04
C SER A 210 -24.10 -1.17 -8.31
N ALA A 211 -25.41 -1.05 -8.57
CA ALA A 211 -26.40 -1.92 -7.94
C ALA A 211 -26.22 -3.38 -8.33
N VAL A 212 -25.94 -3.67 -9.61
CA VAL A 212 -25.68 -5.04 -10.09
C VAL A 212 -24.45 -5.63 -9.42
N ILE A 213 -23.35 -4.87 -9.33
CA ILE A 213 -22.11 -5.33 -8.67
C ILE A 213 -22.36 -5.64 -7.18
N ILE A 214 -23.09 -4.76 -6.47
CA ILE A 214 -23.42 -4.96 -5.05
C ILE A 214 -24.30 -6.21 -4.86
N ILE A 215 -25.35 -6.35 -5.64
CA ILE A 215 -26.26 -7.50 -5.58
C ILE A 215 -25.51 -8.79 -5.91
N ALA A 216 -24.68 -8.78 -6.96
CA ALA A 216 -23.84 -9.94 -7.31
C ALA A 216 -22.90 -10.32 -6.17
N GLY A 217 -22.25 -9.34 -5.51
CA GLY A 217 -21.40 -9.58 -4.34
C GLY A 217 -22.15 -10.27 -3.19
N PHE A 218 -23.33 -9.79 -2.83
CA PHE A 218 -24.16 -10.44 -1.81
C PHE A 218 -24.65 -11.84 -2.22
N ALA A 219 -24.98 -12.02 -3.51
CA ALA A 219 -25.39 -13.32 -4.02
C ALA A 219 -24.22 -14.34 -3.94
N PHE A 220 -23.00 -13.94 -4.33
CA PHE A 220 -21.81 -14.79 -4.17
C PHE A 220 -21.51 -15.13 -2.72
N MET A 221 -21.65 -14.17 -1.79
CA MET A 221 -21.50 -14.44 -0.35
C MET A 221 -22.54 -15.47 0.14
N GLY A 222 -23.79 -15.35 -0.32
CA GLY A 222 -24.84 -16.32 -0.01
C GLY A 222 -24.56 -17.71 -0.57
N MET A 223 -24.07 -17.79 -1.80
CA MET A 223 -23.67 -19.07 -2.42
C MET A 223 -22.50 -19.72 -1.69
N ASN A 224 -21.47 -18.96 -1.31
CA ASN A 224 -20.34 -19.47 -0.53
C ASN A 224 -20.78 -20.03 0.82
N LYS A 225 -21.68 -19.32 1.52
CA LYS A 225 -22.25 -19.81 2.78
C LYS A 225 -23.00 -21.11 2.61
N ALA A 226 -23.73 -21.27 1.50
CA ALA A 226 -24.48 -22.49 1.24
C ALA A 226 -23.60 -23.69 0.86
N SER A 227 -22.47 -23.45 0.16
CA SER A 227 -21.55 -24.50 -0.32
C SER A 227 -20.43 -24.84 0.66
N MET A 228 -19.84 -23.85 1.32
CA MET A 228 -18.65 -23.99 2.17
C MET A 228 -18.95 -23.77 3.67
N GLY A 229 -20.17 -23.40 4.05
CA GLY A 229 -20.56 -23.07 5.44
C GLY A 229 -20.09 -21.70 5.91
N ASN A 230 -19.16 -21.05 5.22
CA ASN A 230 -18.57 -19.76 5.55
C ASN A 230 -18.87 -18.71 4.47
N LEU A 231 -19.02 -17.44 4.88
CA LEU A 231 -19.24 -16.31 3.96
C LEU A 231 -17.99 -15.99 3.12
N PHE A 232 -16.81 -16.19 3.69
CA PHE A 232 -15.51 -15.91 3.10
C PHE A 232 -14.58 -17.11 3.28
N ASN A 233 -13.58 -17.22 2.44
CA ASN A 233 -12.45 -18.11 2.65
C ASN A 233 -11.54 -17.50 3.71
N TYR A 234 -11.62 -18.04 4.94
CA TYR A 234 -10.77 -17.59 6.03
C TYR A 234 -9.43 -18.33 5.98
N ASP A 235 -8.36 -17.60 6.26
CA ASP A 235 -7.03 -18.17 6.43
C ASP A 235 -6.90 -18.96 7.74
N LEU A 236 -5.86 -19.77 7.85
CA LEU A 236 -5.54 -20.58 9.03
C LEU A 236 -5.46 -19.76 10.32
N ASP A 237 -5.07 -18.49 10.24
CA ASP A 237 -5.05 -17.56 11.37
C ASP A 237 -6.44 -17.42 12.04
N PHE A 238 -7.54 -17.64 11.29
CA PHE A 238 -8.93 -17.55 11.76
C PHE A 238 -9.60 -18.91 11.98
N GLN A 239 -9.21 -19.91 11.18
CA GLN A 239 -9.82 -21.25 11.28
C GLN A 239 -9.07 -22.17 12.23
N GLY A 240 -7.80 -21.85 12.49
CA GLY A 240 -6.89 -22.77 13.17
C GLY A 240 -6.47 -23.92 12.28
N GLY A 241 -5.35 -24.53 12.58
CA GLY A 241 -4.77 -25.62 11.80
C GLY A 241 -3.27 -25.50 11.63
N SER A 242 -2.67 -26.33 10.77
CA SER A 242 -1.27 -26.28 10.41
C SER A 242 -1.12 -26.26 8.89
N SER A 243 -0.20 -25.44 8.40
CA SER A 243 0.18 -25.39 6.99
C SER A 243 1.57 -25.98 6.81
N THR A 244 1.75 -26.78 5.78
CA THR A 244 3.04 -27.36 5.41
C THR A 244 3.30 -27.12 3.94
N ASN A 245 4.44 -26.47 3.64
CA ASN A 245 4.90 -26.30 2.27
C ASN A 245 5.76 -27.52 1.89
N VAL A 246 5.37 -28.20 0.82
CA VAL A 246 6.09 -29.38 0.32
C VAL A 246 6.54 -29.08 -1.12
N THR A 247 7.83 -29.26 -1.37
CA THR A 247 8.38 -29.19 -2.74
C THR A 247 8.48 -30.61 -3.28
N PHE A 248 7.84 -30.87 -4.40
CA PHE A 248 7.91 -32.15 -5.09
C PHE A 248 9.09 -32.19 -6.06
N ASN A 249 9.68 -33.36 -6.26
CA ASN A 249 10.79 -33.55 -7.21
C ASN A 249 10.30 -33.63 -8.66
N GLU A 250 8.99 -33.78 -8.87
CA GLU A 250 8.34 -33.85 -10.18
C GLU A 250 7.24 -32.79 -10.24
N ASP A 251 7.04 -32.22 -11.43
CA ASP A 251 5.95 -31.29 -11.68
C ASP A 251 4.61 -32.07 -11.66
N MET A 252 3.78 -31.75 -10.68
CA MET A 252 2.44 -32.35 -10.54
C MET A 252 1.37 -31.26 -10.60
N SER A 253 0.24 -31.56 -11.21
CA SER A 253 -0.90 -30.67 -11.20
C SER A 253 -1.56 -30.63 -9.81
N LEU A 254 -2.23 -29.50 -9.46
CA LEU A 254 -2.95 -29.38 -8.19
C LEU A 254 -3.99 -30.48 -7.98
N GLU A 255 -4.65 -30.94 -9.07
CA GLU A 255 -5.64 -32.02 -9.04
C GLU A 255 -5.00 -33.38 -8.70
N GLU A 256 -3.79 -33.64 -9.21
CA GLU A 256 -3.04 -34.86 -8.90
C GLU A 256 -2.52 -34.87 -7.47
N ILE A 257 -2.09 -33.71 -6.97
CA ILE A 257 -1.63 -33.54 -5.60
C ILE A 257 -2.83 -33.74 -4.63
N ASP A 258 -3.97 -33.13 -4.90
CA ASP A 258 -5.17 -33.29 -4.09
C ASP A 258 -5.65 -34.75 -4.07
N ALA A 259 -5.64 -35.44 -5.19
CA ALA A 259 -6.03 -36.83 -5.27
C ALA A 259 -5.07 -37.79 -4.55
N LYS A 260 -3.75 -37.54 -4.56
CA LYS A 260 -2.73 -38.45 -4.01
C LYS A 260 -2.34 -38.10 -2.57
N VAL A 261 -2.23 -36.82 -2.23
CA VAL A 261 -1.64 -36.33 -0.97
C VAL A 261 -2.71 -36.00 0.09
N ALA A 262 -3.82 -35.38 -0.29
CA ALA A 262 -4.87 -35.03 0.67
C ALA A 262 -5.45 -36.23 1.43
N PRO A 263 -5.70 -37.42 0.82
CA PRO A 263 -6.17 -38.59 1.55
C PRO A 263 -5.17 -39.10 2.59
N ILE A 264 -3.86 -39.00 2.30
CA ILE A 264 -2.80 -39.45 3.23
C ILE A 264 -2.80 -38.56 4.47
N PHE A 265 -2.84 -37.25 4.29
CA PHE A 265 -2.90 -36.28 5.40
C PHE A 265 -4.18 -36.44 6.21
N LYS A 266 -5.32 -36.65 5.56
CA LYS A 266 -6.61 -36.89 6.24
C LYS A 266 -6.56 -38.13 7.12
N ASN A 267 -5.92 -39.22 6.64
CA ASN A 267 -5.75 -40.44 7.39
C ASN A 267 -4.83 -40.30 8.63
N ILE A 268 -3.79 -39.47 8.50
CA ILE A 268 -2.78 -39.25 9.56
C ILE A 268 -3.31 -38.27 10.62
N THR A 269 -3.93 -37.16 10.19
CA THR A 269 -4.34 -36.06 11.09
C THR A 269 -5.77 -36.17 11.58
N GLY A 270 -6.62 -36.99 10.95
CA GLY A 270 -8.06 -37.06 11.24
C GLY A 270 -8.85 -35.81 10.86
N GLY A 271 -8.18 -34.80 10.25
CA GLY A 271 -8.76 -33.53 9.87
C GLY A 271 -9.04 -33.41 8.38
N THR A 272 -9.54 -32.26 7.95
CA THR A 272 -9.66 -31.89 6.53
C THR A 272 -8.34 -31.35 6.01
N ALA A 273 -7.81 -31.91 4.94
CA ALA A 273 -6.66 -31.38 4.20
C ALA A 273 -7.15 -30.61 2.96
N SER A 274 -6.58 -29.47 2.70
CA SER A 274 -6.81 -28.65 1.49
C SER A 274 -5.47 -28.36 0.85
N VAL A 275 -5.36 -28.56 -0.45
CA VAL A 275 -4.19 -28.23 -1.27
C VAL A 275 -4.43 -26.86 -1.92
N GLN A 276 -3.45 -25.95 -1.82
CA GLN A 276 -3.52 -24.59 -2.39
C GLN A 276 -2.31 -24.32 -3.26
#